data_f3c2e979d91212b84cc0ccb32ef435e1
#
_entry.id   f3c2e979d91212b84cc0ccb32ef435e1
#
_cell.length_a   1.000
_cell.length_b   1.000
_cell.length_c   1.000
_cell.angle_alpha   90.00
_cell.angle_beta   90.00
_cell.angle_gamma   90.00
#
_symmetry.space_group_name_H-M   'P 1'
#
loop_
_entity.id
_entity.type
_entity.pdbx_description
1 polymer ?
#
loop_
_entity_poly.entity_id
_entity_poly.type
_entity_poly.pdbx_seq_one_letter_code
_entity_poly.pdbx_strand_id
1 'polypeptide(L)'
;MKTSRRTFVKAGAMAALGTAILPGSVFASAKAKGIVGLQLYSVREEMSKDPAGTLAQLAKMGYVYVEHADYIDRKFYGYKAPEFRKILDGLGLNMISGHTVMGKQHWDEAKMDFSDSWKLTVEDAAVLGQKYVVSPSMDASMRNKYDDFKRYMDVFNKCGELCNKQGMKFGYHNHDFEFSEKLNGEKLFDIMMKSMDPKLVVVQLDIGNLYNGGAIAIDVVNQYPGRFENVHVKDEIKATGGDEKYESTILGEGIVDAKKVIDTATKIGGTTCYIIEQESYQGKSPLECVKTDLEIMKKWGY
;
A
#
# COMPACT_ATOMS: atom_id res chain seq x y z
N MET A 1 62.61 -26.86 -36.41
CA MET A 1 63.39 -27.71 -35.48
C MET A 1 62.97 -27.36 -34.08
N LYS A 2 62.15 -28.23 -33.46
CA LYS A 2 62.53 -29.18 -32.40
C LYS A 2 63.18 -28.45 -31.22
N THR A 3 62.57 -28.43 -30.13
CA THR A 3 62.34 -29.23 -28.92
C THR A 3 62.61 -28.32 -27.73
N SER A 4 62.17 -28.44 -26.55
CA SER A 4 61.50 -29.44 -25.71
C SER A 4 61.56 -28.93 -24.26
N ARG A 5 60.46 -29.05 -23.58
CA ARG A 5 60.22 -29.45 -22.16
C ARG A 5 61.38 -29.41 -21.16
N ARG A 6 61.15 -28.90 -19.98
CA ARG A 6 61.13 -29.62 -18.65
C ARG A 6 61.52 -28.69 -17.50
N THR A 7 60.60 -28.56 -16.58
CA THR A 7 60.61 -28.88 -15.14
C THR A 7 61.85 -28.51 -14.33
N PHE A 8 61.69 -27.66 -13.32
CA PHE A 8 62.39 -27.83 -12.05
C PHE A 8 61.47 -27.50 -10.85
N VAL A 9 61.29 -28.52 -10.03
CA VAL A 9 60.68 -28.50 -8.70
C VAL A 9 61.81 -28.35 -7.69
N LYS A 10 61.57 -27.60 -6.61
CA LYS A 10 61.95 -27.81 -5.21
C LYS A 10 61.97 -26.48 -4.48
N ALA A 11 61.16 -26.33 -3.51
CA ALA A 11 61.09 -26.78 -2.13
C ALA A 11 61.49 -25.68 -1.16
N GLY A 12 60.57 -25.33 -0.31
CA GLY A 12 60.80 -25.21 1.12
C GLY A 12 60.81 -23.80 1.70
N ALA A 13 59.75 -23.41 2.31
CA ALA A 13 59.75 -22.94 3.71
C ALA A 13 58.33 -22.67 4.18
N MET A 14 57.83 -23.48 5.12
CA MET A 14 56.63 -23.22 5.91
C MET A 14 56.90 -22.04 6.83
N ALA A 15 56.11 -20.96 6.66
CA ALA A 15 55.86 -20.00 7.72
C ALA A 15 54.39 -20.11 8.06
N ALA A 16 54.09 -20.75 9.16
CA ALA A 16 52.76 -20.78 9.76
C ALA A 16 52.45 -19.40 10.35
N LEU A 17 51.72 -18.60 9.59
CA LEU A 17 51.05 -17.41 10.13
C LEU A 17 49.67 -17.87 10.56
N GLY A 18 49.48 -17.98 11.87
CA GLY A 18 48.19 -18.21 12.50
C GLY A 18 47.28 -16.99 12.23
N THR A 19 46.36 -17.15 11.29
CA THR A 19 45.23 -16.23 11.16
C THR A 19 44.27 -16.54 12.29
N ALA A 20 44.26 -15.67 13.33
CA ALA A 20 43.21 -15.64 14.29
C ALA A 20 41.91 -15.31 13.54
N ILE A 21 41.07 -16.35 13.37
CA ILE A 21 39.68 -16.16 12.91
C ILE A 21 38.96 -15.51 14.07
N LEU A 22 38.83 -14.18 14.01
CA LEU A 22 37.85 -13.46 14.81
C LEU A 22 36.47 -13.99 14.36
N PRO A 23 35.59 -14.37 15.32
CA PRO A 23 34.22 -14.68 14.96
C PRO A 23 33.61 -13.42 14.38
N GLY A 24 33.52 -13.33 13.05
CA GLY A 24 32.71 -12.34 12.38
C GLY A 24 31.30 -12.52 12.90
N SER A 25 30.82 -11.53 13.64
CA SER A 25 29.41 -11.40 13.93
C SER A 25 28.68 -11.34 12.58
N VAL A 26 28.15 -12.47 12.16
CA VAL A 26 27.18 -12.55 11.09
C VAL A 26 25.93 -11.84 11.66
N PHE A 27 25.90 -10.52 11.53
CA PHE A 27 24.63 -9.82 11.56
C PHE A 27 23.89 -10.34 10.32
N ALA A 28 23.09 -11.37 10.54
CA ALA A 28 22.04 -11.71 9.59
C ALA A 28 21.22 -10.44 9.45
N SER A 29 21.42 -9.72 8.35
CA SER A 29 20.53 -8.63 7.97
C SER A 29 19.14 -9.22 7.97
N ALA A 30 18.33 -8.90 8.95
CA ALA A 30 16.94 -9.30 8.97
C ALA A 30 16.36 -8.78 7.66
N LYS A 31 15.91 -9.71 6.80
CA LYS A 31 15.30 -9.37 5.51
C LYS A 31 14.17 -8.41 5.84
N ALA A 32 14.20 -7.20 5.31
CA ALA A 32 13.14 -6.22 5.55
C ALA A 32 11.80 -6.90 5.30
N LYS A 33 10.87 -6.82 6.24
CA LYS A 33 9.58 -7.51 6.17
C LYS A 33 8.68 -6.98 5.05
N GLY A 34 9.06 -5.87 4.39
CA GLY A 34 8.33 -5.27 3.28
C GLY A 34 8.52 -3.76 3.20
N ILE A 35 7.69 -3.12 2.40
CA ILE A 35 7.65 -1.67 2.22
C ILE A 35 6.74 -1.09 3.31
N VAL A 36 7.24 -0.11 4.09
CA VAL A 36 6.42 0.70 5.00
C VAL A 36 6.27 2.09 4.42
N GLY A 37 5.05 2.54 4.21
CA GLY A 37 4.71 3.85 3.67
C GLY A 37 3.69 4.60 4.52
N LEU A 38 3.36 5.83 4.10
CA LEU A 38 2.33 6.67 4.70
C LEU A 38 1.28 7.04 3.65
N GLN A 39 0.00 6.84 3.98
CA GLN A 39 -1.09 7.47 3.23
C GLN A 39 -1.13 8.97 3.58
N LEU A 40 -0.95 9.82 2.57
CA LEU A 40 -0.85 11.28 2.76
C LEU A 40 -2.17 11.93 3.21
N TYR A 41 -3.28 11.20 3.18
CA TYR A 41 -4.53 11.65 3.81
C TYR A 41 -4.40 11.81 5.32
N SER A 42 -3.49 11.08 5.93
CA SER A 42 -3.15 11.21 7.37
C SER A 42 -2.55 12.57 7.74
N VAL A 43 -2.11 13.35 6.77
CA VAL A 43 -1.57 14.71 6.93
C VAL A 43 -2.20 15.66 5.90
N ARG A 44 -3.49 15.43 5.59
CA ARG A 44 -4.22 16.10 4.50
C ARG A 44 -4.27 17.62 4.62
N GLU A 45 -4.36 18.14 5.84
CA GLU A 45 -4.38 19.58 6.07
C GLU A 45 -3.02 20.23 5.79
N GLU A 46 -1.94 19.59 6.22
CA GLU A 46 -0.57 20.02 5.95
C GLU A 46 -0.27 19.93 4.47
N MET A 47 -0.64 18.81 3.82
CA MET A 47 -0.50 18.61 2.38
C MET A 47 -1.28 19.64 1.56
N SER A 48 -2.45 20.07 2.02
CA SER A 48 -3.24 21.11 1.31
C SER A 48 -2.61 22.50 1.39
N LYS A 49 -1.86 22.78 2.46
CA LYS A 49 -1.23 24.10 2.72
C LYS A 49 0.16 24.22 2.07
N ASP A 50 0.99 23.20 2.26
CA ASP A 50 2.37 23.16 1.76
C ASP A 50 2.79 21.71 1.47
N PRO A 51 2.47 21.17 0.29
CA PRO A 51 2.81 19.78 -0.05
C PRO A 51 4.31 19.51 0.00
N ALA A 52 5.14 20.40 -0.53
CA ALA A 52 6.59 20.20 -0.59
C ALA A 52 7.24 20.25 0.79
N GLY A 53 6.85 21.20 1.63
CA GLY A 53 7.33 21.30 3.01
C GLY A 53 6.86 20.15 3.88
N THR A 54 5.63 19.67 3.70
CA THR A 54 5.11 18.50 4.42
C THR A 54 5.87 17.24 4.04
N LEU A 55 6.08 16.99 2.74
CA LEU A 55 6.90 15.87 2.27
C LEU A 55 8.32 15.92 2.80
N ALA A 56 8.94 17.11 2.87
CA ALA A 56 10.28 17.27 3.45
C ALA A 56 10.31 16.91 4.96
N GLN A 57 9.25 17.23 5.71
CA GLN A 57 9.13 16.82 7.11
C GLN A 57 8.97 15.29 7.24
N LEU A 58 8.15 14.67 6.41
CA LEU A 58 7.98 13.20 6.39
C LEU A 58 9.29 12.48 6.05
N ALA A 59 10.02 12.95 5.04
CA ALA A 59 11.34 12.43 4.71
C ALA A 59 12.32 12.54 5.89
N LYS A 60 12.33 13.69 6.59
CA LYS A 60 13.17 13.90 7.79
C LYS A 60 12.78 12.98 8.95
N MET A 61 11.52 12.57 9.09
CA MET A 61 11.07 11.57 10.06
C MET A 61 11.55 10.16 9.73
N GLY A 62 11.93 9.92 8.46
CA GLY A 62 12.44 8.65 7.98
C GLY A 62 11.44 7.84 7.17
N TYR A 63 10.37 8.44 6.67
CA TYR A 63 9.56 7.85 5.62
C TYR A 63 10.35 7.80 4.31
N VAL A 64 10.19 6.71 3.58
CA VAL A 64 10.79 6.48 2.25
C VAL A 64 9.71 6.28 1.21
N TYR A 65 8.55 5.79 1.62
CA TYR A 65 7.41 5.50 0.76
C TYR A 65 6.19 6.29 1.21
N VAL A 66 5.44 6.78 0.23
CA VAL A 66 4.18 7.50 0.44
C VAL A 66 3.12 7.03 -0.55
N GLU A 67 1.86 7.23 -0.19
CA GLU A 67 0.69 7.00 -1.03
C GLU A 67 -0.11 8.31 -1.12
N HIS A 68 -0.45 8.78 -2.34
CA HIS A 68 -1.22 10.01 -2.48
C HIS A 68 -2.71 9.78 -2.24
N ALA A 69 -3.40 10.86 -1.83
CA ALA A 69 -4.85 10.93 -1.69
C ALA A 69 -5.48 12.08 -2.50
N ASP A 70 -4.68 12.80 -3.27
CA ASP A 70 -5.15 13.93 -4.07
C ASP A 70 -4.60 13.85 -5.49
N TYR A 71 -5.52 13.68 -6.46
CA TYR A 71 -5.25 13.76 -7.88
C TYR A 71 -6.46 14.36 -8.58
N ILE A 72 -6.34 15.63 -8.95
CA ILE A 72 -7.40 16.43 -9.57
C ILE A 72 -6.82 17.12 -10.79
N ASP A 73 -7.56 17.10 -11.90
CA ASP A 73 -7.20 17.77 -13.16
C ASP A 73 -5.76 17.46 -13.61
N ARG A 74 -5.37 16.18 -13.55
CA ARG A 74 -4.04 15.68 -13.90
C ARG A 74 -2.90 16.28 -13.05
N LYS A 75 -3.20 16.62 -11.81
CA LYS A 75 -2.24 17.17 -10.85
C LYS A 75 -2.32 16.42 -9.52
N PHE A 76 -1.17 16.15 -8.94
CA PHE A 76 -1.00 15.63 -7.58
C PHE A 76 -0.70 16.82 -6.67
N TYR A 77 -1.59 17.13 -5.74
CA TYR A 77 -1.42 18.29 -4.84
C TYR A 77 -1.06 19.58 -5.58
N GLY A 78 -1.67 19.81 -6.75
CA GLY A 78 -1.44 21.00 -7.59
C GLY A 78 -0.27 20.91 -8.58
N TYR A 79 0.59 19.90 -8.50
CA TYR A 79 1.74 19.69 -9.39
C TYR A 79 1.42 18.68 -10.50
N LYS A 80 1.93 18.90 -11.71
CA LYS A 80 1.90 17.88 -12.76
C LYS A 80 2.80 16.69 -12.37
N ALA A 81 2.50 15.49 -12.89
CA ALA A 81 3.22 14.29 -12.54
C ALA A 81 4.77 14.39 -12.65
N PRO A 82 5.38 14.95 -13.73
CA PRO A 82 6.83 15.10 -13.79
C PRO A 82 7.40 16.10 -12.77
N GLU A 83 6.63 17.13 -12.40
CA GLU A 83 7.03 18.12 -11.39
C GLU A 83 7.01 17.49 -9.99
N PHE A 84 5.92 16.79 -9.67
CA PHE A 84 5.76 16.12 -8.39
C PHE A 84 6.79 15.00 -8.21
N ARG A 85 7.09 14.25 -9.28
CA ARG A 85 8.16 13.24 -9.27
C ARG A 85 9.52 13.85 -8.90
N LYS A 86 9.89 15.02 -9.44
CA LYS A 86 11.13 15.71 -9.09
C LYS A 86 11.19 16.13 -7.62
N ILE A 87 10.05 16.56 -7.03
CA ILE A 87 9.98 16.89 -5.60
C ILE A 87 10.26 15.62 -4.79
N LEU A 88 9.59 14.51 -5.10
CA LEU A 88 9.79 13.24 -4.40
C LEU A 88 11.23 12.74 -4.52
N ASP A 89 11.80 12.74 -5.72
CA ASP A 89 13.19 12.31 -5.98
C ASP A 89 14.20 13.17 -5.18
N GLY A 90 13.99 14.49 -5.15
CA GLY A 90 14.81 15.43 -4.38
C GLY A 90 14.79 15.20 -2.89
N LEU A 91 13.74 14.57 -2.37
CA LEU A 91 13.56 14.22 -0.96
C LEU A 91 13.86 12.75 -0.64
N GLY A 92 14.19 11.94 -1.66
CA GLY A 92 14.39 10.50 -1.49
C GLY A 92 13.10 9.73 -1.18
N LEU A 93 11.93 10.29 -1.52
CA LEU A 93 10.62 9.66 -1.34
C LEU A 93 10.20 8.91 -2.60
N ASN A 94 9.47 7.82 -2.43
CA ASN A 94 8.90 7.01 -3.50
C ASN A 94 7.37 6.98 -3.36
N MET A 95 6.64 7.32 -4.43
CA MET A 95 5.20 7.17 -4.50
C MET A 95 4.88 5.73 -4.90
N ILE A 96 4.60 4.86 -3.89
CA ILE A 96 4.39 3.43 -4.14
C ILE A 96 3.00 3.15 -4.69
N SER A 97 2.01 3.93 -4.27
CA SER A 97 0.60 3.80 -4.65
C SER A 97 -0.11 5.15 -4.56
N GLY A 98 -1.36 5.17 -4.97
CA GLY A 98 -2.19 6.35 -4.83
C GLY A 98 -3.67 6.07 -4.97
N HIS A 99 -4.45 6.80 -4.22
CA HIS A 99 -5.89 6.75 -4.22
C HIS A 99 -6.47 7.65 -5.32
N THR A 100 -7.11 7.02 -6.30
CA THR A 100 -7.87 7.71 -7.36
C THR A 100 -9.11 6.89 -7.68
N VAL A 101 -10.29 7.47 -7.45
CA VAL A 101 -11.57 6.77 -7.63
C VAL A 101 -11.78 6.40 -9.09
N MET A 102 -11.89 5.11 -9.38
CA MET A 102 -12.35 4.59 -10.66
C MET A 102 -13.88 4.57 -10.66
N GLY A 103 -14.49 5.70 -11.03
CA GLY A 103 -15.94 5.85 -11.11
C GLY A 103 -16.51 5.38 -12.45
N LYS A 104 -17.83 5.21 -12.51
CA LYS A 104 -18.52 4.72 -13.72
C LYS A 104 -18.30 5.59 -14.96
N GLN A 105 -18.04 6.89 -14.79
CA GLN A 105 -17.73 7.81 -15.90
C GLN A 105 -16.41 7.48 -16.61
N HIS A 106 -15.57 6.65 -16.03
CA HIS A 106 -14.30 6.24 -16.58
C HIS A 106 -14.41 5.00 -17.49
N TRP A 107 -15.57 4.35 -17.56
CA TRP A 107 -15.85 3.21 -18.42
C TRP A 107 -16.93 3.53 -19.45
N ASP A 108 -16.65 3.33 -20.74
CA ASP A 108 -17.61 3.45 -21.83
C ASP A 108 -18.12 2.06 -22.21
N GLU A 109 -19.31 1.72 -21.74
CA GLU A 109 -19.93 0.40 -21.98
C GLU A 109 -20.15 0.13 -23.48
N ALA A 110 -20.47 1.16 -24.28
CA ALA A 110 -20.72 0.97 -25.72
C ALA A 110 -19.43 0.65 -26.49
N LYS A 111 -18.31 1.19 -26.04
CA LYS A 111 -16.99 0.95 -26.63
C LYS A 111 -16.24 -0.21 -25.96
N MET A 112 -16.71 -0.68 -24.81
CA MET A 112 -16.01 -1.65 -23.95
C MET A 112 -14.57 -1.21 -23.65
N ASP A 113 -14.37 0.10 -23.37
CA ASP A 113 -13.06 0.71 -23.16
C ASP A 113 -13.12 1.83 -22.12
N PHE A 114 -11.96 2.16 -21.55
CA PHE A 114 -11.82 3.25 -20.62
C PHE A 114 -11.85 4.60 -21.33
N SER A 115 -12.36 5.63 -20.61
CA SER A 115 -12.27 7.00 -21.06
C SER A 115 -10.81 7.45 -21.18
N ASP A 116 -10.54 8.42 -22.05
CA ASP A 116 -9.19 8.97 -22.21
C ASP A 116 -8.68 9.59 -20.89
N SER A 117 -9.59 10.19 -20.08
CA SER A 117 -9.21 10.72 -18.76
C SER A 117 -8.67 9.65 -17.84
N TRP A 118 -9.26 8.44 -17.81
CA TRP A 118 -8.75 7.34 -16.98
C TRP A 118 -7.42 6.77 -17.50
N LYS A 119 -7.28 6.64 -18.81
CA LYS A 119 -6.01 6.23 -19.43
C LYS A 119 -4.88 7.18 -19.06
N LEU A 120 -5.15 8.49 -19.11
CA LEU A 120 -4.19 9.53 -18.70
C LEU A 120 -3.88 9.47 -17.19
N THR A 121 -4.87 9.13 -16.34
CA THR A 121 -4.64 8.90 -14.90
C THR A 121 -3.62 7.79 -14.68
N VAL A 122 -3.77 6.66 -15.39
CA VAL A 122 -2.83 5.53 -15.30
C VAL A 122 -1.45 5.90 -15.83
N GLU A 123 -1.35 6.70 -16.90
CA GLU A 123 -0.08 7.22 -17.41
C GLU A 123 0.61 8.15 -16.41
N ASP A 124 -0.12 9.08 -15.79
CA ASP A 124 0.41 9.99 -14.79
C ASP A 124 0.89 9.23 -13.53
N ALA A 125 0.18 8.16 -13.11
CA ALA A 125 0.61 7.27 -12.05
C ALA A 125 1.93 6.55 -12.38
N ALA A 126 2.09 6.11 -13.63
CA ALA A 126 3.34 5.49 -14.11
C ALA A 126 4.52 6.47 -14.08
N VAL A 127 4.30 7.75 -14.43
CA VAL A 127 5.32 8.81 -14.33
C VAL A 127 5.81 8.98 -12.90
N LEU A 128 4.92 8.86 -11.90
CA LEU A 128 5.30 8.89 -10.48
C LEU A 128 6.04 7.63 -10.02
N GLY A 129 6.04 6.56 -10.82
CA GLY A 129 6.65 5.29 -10.45
C GLY A 129 5.80 4.46 -9.51
N GLN A 130 4.49 4.64 -9.54
CA GLN A 130 3.58 3.84 -8.73
C GLN A 130 3.64 2.36 -9.10
N LYS A 131 3.49 1.52 -8.10
CA LYS A 131 3.27 0.08 -8.25
C LYS A 131 1.78 -0.26 -8.28
N TYR A 132 0.98 0.55 -7.60
CA TYR A 132 -0.46 0.35 -7.46
C TYR A 132 -1.24 1.64 -7.78
N VAL A 133 -2.28 1.51 -8.61
CA VAL A 133 -3.34 2.51 -8.79
C VAL A 133 -4.55 2.00 -8.03
N VAL A 134 -4.91 2.64 -6.93
CA VAL A 134 -5.93 2.14 -6.00
C VAL A 134 -7.18 3.00 -6.06
N SER A 135 -8.33 2.36 -6.29
CA SER A 135 -9.63 3.03 -6.08
C SER A 135 -10.03 2.89 -4.61
N PRO A 136 -10.12 4.01 -3.86
CA PRO A 136 -10.48 3.95 -2.45
C PRO A 136 -11.98 3.83 -2.23
N SER A 137 -12.80 3.93 -3.28
CA SER A 137 -14.25 3.88 -3.19
C SER A 137 -14.87 3.49 -4.52
N MET A 138 -16.18 3.26 -4.49
CA MET A 138 -17.00 3.03 -5.68
C MET A 138 -18.30 3.81 -5.61
N ASP A 139 -18.88 4.12 -6.77
CA ASP A 139 -20.16 4.80 -6.89
C ASP A 139 -21.27 3.96 -6.24
N ALA A 140 -22.06 4.58 -5.35
CA ALA A 140 -23.16 3.91 -4.65
C ALA A 140 -24.20 3.31 -5.63
N SER A 141 -24.41 3.93 -6.81
CA SER A 141 -25.31 3.40 -7.84
C SER A 141 -24.87 2.06 -8.41
N MET A 142 -23.57 1.73 -8.33
CA MET A 142 -23.01 0.47 -8.86
C MET A 142 -23.15 -0.71 -7.89
N ARG A 143 -23.51 -0.44 -6.61
CA ARG A 143 -23.65 -1.45 -5.55
C ARG A 143 -25.10 -1.67 -5.09
N ASN A 144 -26.09 -1.21 -5.87
CA ASN A 144 -27.50 -1.35 -5.55
C ASN A 144 -28.13 -2.66 -6.06
N LYS A 145 -27.53 -3.31 -7.06
CA LYS A 145 -28.01 -4.54 -7.67
C LYS A 145 -26.86 -5.52 -7.87
N TYR A 146 -27.12 -6.78 -7.62
CA TYR A 146 -26.12 -7.86 -7.68
C TYR A 146 -25.43 -7.96 -9.05
N ASP A 147 -26.20 -7.97 -10.14
CA ASP A 147 -25.65 -8.11 -11.48
C ASP A 147 -24.86 -6.86 -11.93
N ASP A 148 -25.31 -5.67 -11.55
CA ASP A 148 -24.60 -4.41 -11.82
C ASP A 148 -23.28 -4.38 -11.05
N PHE A 149 -23.29 -4.79 -9.79
CA PHE A 149 -22.11 -4.86 -8.94
C PHE A 149 -21.07 -5.85 -9.53
N LYS A 150 -21.50 -7.04 -9.96
CA LYS A 150 -20.60 -8.01 -10.61
C LYS A 150 -20.01 -7.47 -11.91
N ARG A 151 -20.81 -6.83 -12.77
CA ARG A 151 -20.29 -6.19 -13.98
C ARG A 151 -19.24 -5.12 -13.64
N TYR A 152 -19.43 -4.39 -12.54
CA TYR A 152 -18.46 -3.42 -12.11
C TYR A 152 -17.14 -4.06 -11.63
N MET A 153 -17.20 -5.23 -11.02
CA MET A 153 -15.99 -6.01 -10.69
C MET A 153 -15.27 -6.50 -11.97
N ASP A 154 -16.01 -6.83 -13.03
CA ASP A 154 -15.40 -7.13 -14.32
C ASP A 154 -14.69 -5.91 -14.94
N VAL A 155 -15.23 -4.70 -14.74
CA VAL A 155 -14.54 -3.46 -15.13
C VAL A 155 -13.27 -3.26 -14.31
N PHE A 156 -13.26 -3.60 -13.02
CA PHE A 156 -12.05 -3.59 -12.20
C PHE A 156 -10.99 -4.56 -12.73
N ASN A 157 -11.38 -5.76 -13.15
CA ASN A 157 -10.47 -6.71 -13.79
C ASN A 157 -9.84 -6.12 -15.08
N LYS A 158 -10.65 -5.46 -15.93
CA LYS A 158 -10.15 -4.74 -17.12
C LYS A 158 -9.23 -3.58 -16.76
N CYS A 159 -9.50 -2.87 -15.66
CA CYS A 159 -8.62 -1.84 -15.16
C CYS A 159 -7.25 -2.42 -14.73
N GLY A 160 -7.26 -3.61 -14.13
CA GLY A 160 -6.04 -4.37 -13.84
C GLY A 160 -5.23 -4.68 -15.09
N GLU A 161 -5.90 -5.10 -16.18
CA GLU A 161 -5.24 -5.31 -17.49
C GLU A 161 -4.64 -4.01 -18.04
N LEU A 162 -5.34 -2.87 -17.88
CA LEU A 162 -4.83 -1.56 -18.31
C LEU A 162 -3.58 -1.17 -17.52
N CYS A 163 -3.62 -1.27 -16.19
CA CYS A 163 -2.48 -0.97 -15.31
C CYS A 163 -1.28 -1.89 -15.58
N ASN A 164 -1.52 -3.18 -15.85
CA ASN A 164 -0.46 -4.14 -16.16
C ASN A 164 0.32 -3.78 -17.43
N LYS A 165 -0.29 -3.11 -18.43
CA LYS A 165 0.41 -2.61 -19.63
C LYS A 165 1.46 -1.55 -19.28
N GLN A 166 1.32 -0.88 -18.15
CA GLN A 166 2.26 0.11 -17.62
C GLN A 166 3.17 -0.46 -16.49
N GLY A 167 3.12 -1.78 -16.27
CA GLY A 167 3.89 -2.44 -15.22
C GLY A 167 3.36 -2.23 -13.81
N MET A 168 2.13 -1.73 -13.67
CA MET A 168 1.44 -1.49 -12.40
C MET A 168 0.31 -2.49 -12.19
N LYS A 169 -0.22 -2.56 -10.97
CA LYS A 169 -1.45 -3.28 -10.64
C LYS A 169 -2.57 -2.29 -10.33
N PHE A 170 -3.81 -2.64 -10.68
CA PHE A 170 -4.98 -1.97 -10.14
C PHE A 170 -5.30 -2.53 -8.77
N GLY A 171 -5.80 -1.69 -7.86
CA GLY A 171 -6.20 -2.08 -6.52
C GLY A 171 -7.54 -1.49 -6.09
N TYR A 172 -8.14 -2.11 -5.10
CA TYR A 172 -9.30 -1.59 -4.40
C TYR A 172 -9.04 -1.54 -2.90
N HIS A 173 -9.35 -0.41 -2.27
CA HIS A 173 -9.26 -0.17 -0.84
C HIS A 173 -10.66 -0.19 -0.23
N ASN A 174 -10.85 -0.93 0.85
CA ASN A 174 -12.13 -1.04 1.52
C ASN A 174 -12.36 0.06 2.55
N HIS A 175 -13.65 0.35 2.72
CA HIS A 175 -14.19 1.06 3.88
C HIS A 175 -15.03 0.11 4.74
N ASP A 176 -16.11 0.60 5.29
CA ASP A 176 -17.04 -0.11 6.16
C ASP A 176 -18.20 -0.77 5.42
N PHE A 177 -18.69 -0.09 4.35
CA PHE A 177 -19.90 -0.52 3.63
C PHE A 177 -19.72 -1.87 2.94
N GLU A 178 -18.54 -2.27 2.53
CA GLU A 178 -18.28 -3.58 1.91
C GLU A 178 -18.57 -4.72 2.88
N PHE A 179 -18.48 -4.46 4.17
CA PHE A 179 -18.70 -5.46 5.23
C PHE A 179 -20.10 -5.37 5.84
N SER A 180 -20.76 -4.20 5.79
CA SER A 180 -22.10 -3.98 6.33
C SER A 180 -23.21 -4.19 5.31
N GLU A 181 -23.01 -3.83 4.03
CA GLU A 181 -24.00 -3.97 2.99
C GLU A 181 -24.02 -5.38 2.37
N LYS A 182 -25.20 -5.78 1.88
CA LYS A 182 -25.40 -7.10 1.28
C LYS A 182 -26.24 -7.01 0.01
N LEU A 183 -25.88 -7.83 -0.96
CA LEU A 183 -26.68 -8.10 -2.17
C LEU A 183 -27.01 -9.59 -2.20
N ASN A 184 -28.29 -9.93 -2.41
CA ASN A 184 -28.78 -11.31 -2.39
C ASN A 184 -28.36 -12.10 -1.11
N GLY A 185 -28.21 -11.40 0.02
CA GLY A 185 -27.83 -12.01 1.30
C GLY A 185 -26.32 -12.16 1.53
N GLU A 186 -25.49 -11.88 0.52
CA GLU A 186 -24.03 -11.95 0.58
C GLU A 186 -23.42 -10.56 0.79
N LYS A 187 -22.37 -10.44 1.61
CA LYS A 187 -21.65 -9.16 1.81
C LYS A 187 -21.01 -8.70 0.49
N LEU A 188 -20.95 -7.39 0.27
CA LEU A 188 -20.28 -6.84 -0.91
C LEU A 188 -18.83 -7.30 -0.97
N PHE A 189 -18.11 -7.30 0.16
CA PHE A 189 -16.72 -7.75 0.21
C PHE A 189 -16.55 -9.19 -0.29
N ASP A 190 -17.43 -10.11 0.11
CA ASP A 190 -17.36 -11.51 -0.30
C ASP A 190 -17.62 -11.66 -1.81
N ILE A 191 -18.56 -10.87 -2.37
CA ILE A 191 -18.85 -10.84 -3.80
C ILE A 191 -17.63 -10.30 -4.57
N MET A 192 -16.99 -9.24 -4.07
CA MET A 192 -15.77 -8.67 -4.65
C MET A 192 -14.65 -9.71 -4.71
N MET A 193 -14.38 -10.35 -3.56
CA MET A 193 -13.32 -11.36 -3.45
C MET A 193 -13.49 -12.54 -4.39
N LYS A 194 -14.74 -12.90 -4.72
CA LYS A 194 -15.08 -13.96 -5.70
C LYS A 194 -15.01 -13.49 -7.14
N SER A 195 -15.27 -12.21 -7.41
CA SER A 195 -15.42 -11.67 -8.77
C SER A 195 -14.14 -11.03 -9.32
N MET A 196 -13.31 -10.47 -8.45
CA MET A 196 -12.02 -9.88 -8.86
C MET A 196 -10.95 -10.96 -9.03
N ASP A 197 -10.32 -10.98 -10.22
CA ASP A 197 -9.18 -11.85 -10.50
C ASP A 197 -7.94 -11.40 -9.66
N PRO A 198 -7.40 -12.25 -8.78
CA PRO A 198 -6.26 -11.91 -7.94
C PRO A 198 -4.97 -11.62 -8.72
N LYS A 199 -4.89 -11.98 -9.99
CA LYS A 199 -3.75 -11.64 -10.86
C LYS A 199 -3.85 -10.24 -11.43
N LEU A 200 -5.05 -9.67 -11.50
CA LEU A 200 -5.34 -8.38 -12.11
C LEU A 200 -5.60 -7.29 -11.05
N VAL A 201 -6.32 -7.66 -9.98
CA VAL A 201 -6.77 -6.70 -8.96
C VAL A 201 -6.25 -7.13 -7.60
N VAL A 202 -5.47 -6.24 -6.97
CA VAL A 202 -5.06 -6.40 -5.56
C VAL A 202 -6.14 -5.81 -4.65
N VAL A 203 -6.30 -6.38 -3.47
CA VAL A 203 -7.08 -5.76 -2.40
C VAL A 203 -6.11 -5.10 -1.44
N GLN A 204 -6.22 -3.77 -1.32
CA GLN A 204 -5.59 -3.02 -0.26
C GLN A 204 -6.51 -3.09 0.96
N LEU A 205 -6.23 -4.00 1.88
CA LEU A 205 -7.06 -4.19 3.06
C LEU A 205 -6.78 -3.09 4.09
N ASP A 206 -7.76 -2.22 4.34
CA ASP A 206 -7.74 -1.36 5.52
C ASP A 206 -8.24 -2.16 6.72
N ILE A 207 -7.34 -2.37 7.69
CA ILE A 207 -7.61 -3.21 8.86
C ILE A 207 -8.36 -2.49 9.98
N GLY A 208 -8.55 -1.17 9.88
CA GLY A 208 -9.33 -0.34 10.80
C GLY A 208 -10.75 -0.09 10.29
N ASN A 209 -10.90 0.46 9.09
CA ASN A 209 -12.21 0.86 8.52
C ASN A 209 -13.27 -0.23 8.61
N LEU A 210 -12.89 -1.48 8.42
CA LEU A 210 -13.83 -2.61 8.43
C LEU A 210 -14.57 -2.81 9.78
N TYR A 211 -14.03 -2.27 10.90
CA TYR A 211 -14.69 -2.35 12.21
C TYR A 211 -16.00 -1.56 12.25
N ASN A 212 -16.06 -0.42 11.57
CA ASN A 212 -17.29 0.35 11.41
C ASN A 212 -18.37 -0.46 10.65
N GLY A 213 -17.96 -1.32 9.74
CA GLY A 213 -18.81 -2.29 9.03
C GLY A 213 -19.13 -3.57 9.81
N GLY A 214 -18.64 -3.70 11.05
CA GLY A 214 -18.88 -4.86 11.91
C GLY A 214 -18.06 -6.10 11.57
N ALA A 215 -16.93 -5.93 10.86
CA ALA A 215 -15.97 -7.01 10.59
C ALA A 215 -14.79 -6.95 11.57
N ILE A 216 -14.00 -8.03 11.62
CA ILE A 216 -12.78 -8.15 12.43
C ILE A 216 -11.63 -8.49 11.51
N ALA A 217 -10.57 -7.66 11.52
CA ALA A 217 -9.49 -7.73 10.54
C ALA A 217 -8.80 -9.10 10.50
N ILE A 218 -8.51 -9.69 11.66
CA ILE A 218 -7.84 -11.00 11.71
C ILE A 218 -8.68 -12.12 11.09
N ASP A 219 -10.01 -12.04 11.20
CA ASP A 219 -10.91 -13.03 10.62
C ASP A 219 -10.94 -12.89 9.09
N VAL A 220 -10.96 -11.65 8.58
CA VAL A 220 -10.89 -11.36 7.14
C VAL A 220 -9.59 -11.87 6.54
N VAL A 221 -8.44 -11.63 7.20
CA VAL A 221 -7.13 -12.13 6.73
C VAL A 221 -7.10 -13.65 6.69
N ASN A 222 -7.66 -14.34 7.70
CA ASN A 222 -7.74 -15.79 7.74
C ASN A 222 -8.72 -16.38 6.70
N GLN A 223 -9.80 -15.66 6.39
CA GLN A 223 -10.80 -16.09 5.40
C GLN A 223 -10.26 -16.05 3.97
N TYR A 224 -9.36 -15.11 3.66
CA TYR A 224 -8.85 -14.86 2.30
C TYR A 224 -7.31 -14.89 2.23
N PRO A 225 -6.66 -16.03 2.53
CA PRO A 225 -5.20 -16.12 2.50
C PRO A 225 -4.65 -15.84 1.10
N GLY A 226 -3.53 -15.11 1.03
CA GLY A 226 -2.86 -14.77 -0.22
C GLY A 226 -3.49 -13.63 -1.04
N ARG A 227 -4.52 -12.94 -0.51
CA ARG A 227 -5.26 -11.91 -1.24
C ARG A 227 -4.84 -10.47 -0.94
N PHE A 228 -4.09 -10.22 0.12
CA PHE A 228 -3.78 -8.88 0.63
C PHE A 228 -2.29 -8.53 0.44
N GLU A 229 -1.90 -8.18 -0.77
CA GLU A 229 -0.52 -7.78 -1.07
C GLU A 229 -0.17 -6.42 -0.44
N ASN A 230 -1.17 -5.55 -0.31
CA ASN A 230 -1.09 -4.20 0.27
C ASN A 230 -2.10 -4.08 1.41
N VAL A 231 -1.68 -3.48 2.54
CA VAL A 231 -2.52 -3.31 3.74
C VAL A 231 -2.39 -1.87 4.23
N HIS A 232 -3.52 -1.22 4.50
CA HIS A 232 -3.54 -0.02 5.34
C HIS A 232 -3.48 -0.44 6.80
N VAL A 233 -2.41 -0.02 7.46
CA VAL A 233 -2.17 -0.30 8.88
C VAL A 233 -2.78 0.84 9.68
N LYS A 234 -3.95 0.58 10.23
CA LYS A 234 -4.77 1.51 10.99
C LYS A 234 -5.23 0.84 12.28
N ASP A 235 -5.21 1.55 13.39
CA ASP A 235 -5.78 1.08 14.66
C ASP A 235 -6.96 1.96 15.05
N GLU A 236 -7.91 1.42 15.79
CA GLU A 236 -9.19 2.05 16.04
C GLU A 236 -9.53 2.02 17.54
N ILE A 237 -10.14 3.11 18.03
CA ILE A 237 -10.80 3.18 19.33
C ILE A 237 -12.29 3.47 19.15
N LYS A 238 -13.08 3.33 20.20
CA LYS A 238 -14.47 3.80 20.16
C LYS A 238 -14.49 5.30 19.95
N ALA A 239 -15.23 5.74 18.94
CA ALA A 239 -15.45 7.16 18.70
C ALA A 239 -16.19 7.80 19.90
N THR A 240 -15.80 9.04 20.21
CA THR A 240 -16.40 9.82 21.29
C THR A 240 -17.54 10.74 20.80
N GLY A 241 -17.78 10.77 19.47
CA GLY A 241 -18.82 11.56 18.81
C GLY A 241 -18.87 11.28 17.31
N GLY A 242 -19.81 11.88 16.61
CA GLY A 242 -20.03 11.66 15.18
C GLY A 242 -20.89 10.46 14.85
N ASP A 243 -20.94 10.10 13.57
CA ASP A 243 -21.81 9.02 13.06
C ASP A 243 -21.09 7.65 13.04
N GLU A 244 -19.76 7.63 13.15
CA GLU A 244 -18.96 6.42 13.19
C GLU A 244 -18.88 5.83 14.60
N LYS A 245 -18.78 4.50 14.69
CA LYS A 245 -18.65 3.78 15.96
C LYS A 245 -17.21 3.79 16.47
N TYR A 246 -16.26 3.86 15.55
CA TYR A 246 -14.83 3.81 15.79
C TYR A 246 -14.14 4.94 15.05
N GLU A 247 -13.05 5.42 15.61
CA GLU A 247 -12.16 6.41 15.02
C GLU A 247 -10.71 5.95 15.14
N SER A 248 -9.86 6.35 14.20
CA SER A 248 -8.47 5.92 14.20
C SER A 248 -7.66 6.51 15.35
N THR A 249 -6.65 5.76 15.78
CA THR A 249 -5.74 6.15 16.85
C THR A 249 -4.31 5.70 16.54
N ILE A 250 -3.37 6.05 17.42
CA ILE A 250 -1.98 5.58 17.37
C ILE A 250 -1.93 4.04 17.33
N LEU A 251 -1.09 3.49 16.47
CA LEU A 251 -0.90 2.04 16.33
C LEU A 251 -0.57 1.37 17.68
N GLY A 252 -1.31 0.31 18.02
CA GLY A 252 -1.15 -0.44 19.26
C GLY A 252 -1.86 0.17 20.48
N GLU A 253 -2.52 1.32 20.34
CA GLU A 253 -3.35 1.91 21.40
C GLU A 253 -4.84 1.58 21.21
N GLY A 254 -5.19 0.91 20.11
CA GLY A 254 -6.57 0.58 19.73
C GLY A 254 -6.97 -0.86 19.98
N ILE A 255 -8.09 -1.24 19.36
CA ILE A 255 -8.75 -2.55 19.51
C ILE A 255 -8.43 -3.53 18.37
N VAL A 256 -7.77 -3.06 17.29
CA VAL A 256 -7.53 -3.86 16.08
C VAL A 256 -6.51 -4.97 16.31
N ASP A 257 -5.61 -4.81 17.29
CA ASP A 257 -4.41 -5.65 17.45
C ASP A 257 -3.57 -5.65 16.15
N ALA A 258 -3.34 -4.43 15.63
CA ALA A 258 -2.77 -4.20 14.30
C ALA A 258 -1.49 -5.02 14.06
N LYS A 259 -0.61 -5.13 15.07
CA LYS A 259 0.60 -5.94 14.96
C LYS A 259 0.29 -7.40 14.64
N LYS A 260 -0.63 -8.03 15.35
CA LYS A 260 -1.01 -9.44 15.12
C LYS A 260 -1.64 -9.62 13.74
N VAL A 261 -2.47 -8.66 13.31
CA VAL A 261 -3.09 -8.69 11.98
C VAL A 261 -2.05 -8.65 10.89
N ILE A 262 -1.10 -7.68 10.92
CA ILE A 262 -0.09 -7.56 9.88
C ILE A 262 0.94 -8.69 9.91
N ASP A 263 1.31 -9.23 11.08
CA ASP A 263 2.15 -10.42 11.19
C ASP A 263 1.46 -11.64 10.54
N THR A 264 0.14 -11.79 10.74
CA THR A 264 -0.65 -12.86 10.11
C THR A 264 -0.77 -12.63 8.60
N ALA A 265 -1.10 -11.41 8.16
CA ALA A 265 -1.19 -11.04 6.76
C ALA A 265 0.15 -11.28 6.03
N THR A 266 1.28 -10.96 6.67
CA THR A 266 2.62 -11.28 6.16
C THR A 266 2.80 -12.79 5.93
N LYS A 267 2.36 -13.58 6.91
CA LYS A 267 2.59 -15.04 6.90
C LYS A 267 1.70 -15.79 5.91
N ILE A 268 0.42 -15.43 5.83
CA ILE A 268 -0.59 -16.18 5.06
C ILE A 268 -1.29 -15.34 4.00
N GLY A 269 -1.30 -14.00 4.14
CA GLY A 269 -1.99 -13.06 3.26
C GLY A 269 -1.17 -12.60 2.06
N GLY A 270 0.15 -12.89 2.01
CA GLY A 270 1.04 -12.46 0.94
C GLY A 270 1.41 -10.98 0.99
N THR A 271 1.23 -10.32 2.13
CA THR A 271 1.45 -8.88 2.30
C THR A 271 2.93 -8.52 2.23
N THR A 272 3.24 -7.53 1.40
CA THR A 272 4.58 -6.99 1.20
C THR A 272 4.62 -5.46 1.29
N CYS A 273 3.45 -4.81 1.37
CA CYS A 273 3.31 -3.36 1.44
C CYS A 273 2.38 -2.99 2.59
N TYR A 274 2.86 -2.13 3.49
CA TYR A 274 2.19 -1.70 4.72
C TYR A 274 2.12 -0.18 4.70
N ILE A 275 0.94 0.38 4.52
CA ILE A 275 0.71 1.82 4.45
C ILE A 275 0.05 2.26 5.75
N ILE A 276 0.76 3.05 6.53
CA ILE A 276 0.22 3.66 7.76
C ILE A 276 -0.87 4.64 7.37
N GLU A 277 -2.01 4.60 8.04
CA GLU A 277 -3.06 5.61 7.93
C GLU A 277 -3.68 5.93 9.28
N GLN A 278 -3.79 7.23 9.60
CA GLN A 278 -4.49 7.73 10.77
C GLN A 278 -5.27 9.00 10.38
N GLU A 279 -6.54 9.08 10.74
CA GLU A 279 -7.47 10.14 10.33
C GLU A 279 -7.99 10.98 11.51
N SER A 280 -7.94 10.42 12.72
CA SER A 280 -8.25 11.08 14.00
C SER A 280 -7.01 11.09 14.89
N TYR A 281 -6.82 12.16 15.67
CA TYR A 281 -5.52 12.42 16.31
C TYR A 281 -5.62 12.63 17.82
N GLN A 282 -6.82 12.56 18.42
CA GLN A 282 -7.08 12.73 19.86
C GLN A 282 -6.38 13.96 20.48
N GLY A 283 -6.44 15.11 19.76
CA GLY A 283 -5.84 16.37 20.19
C GLY A 283 -4.34 16.53 19.96
N LYS A 284 -3.66 15.54 19.38
CA LYS A 284 -2.27 15.62 18.91
C LYS A 284 -2.22 16.24 17.50
N SER A 285 -1.05 16.66 17.04
CA SER A 285 -0.90 17.06 15.64
C SER A 285 -0.80 15.81 14.73
N PRO A 286 -1.30 15.88 13.49
CA PRO A 286 -1.18 14.78 12.51
C PRO A 286 0.28 14.34 12.33
N LEU A 287 1.22 15.27 12.22
CA LEU A 287 2.65 15.00 12.04
C LEU A 287 3.28 14.28 13.23
N GLU A 288 2.86 14.58 14.47
CA GLU A 288 3.30 13.84 15.66
C GLU A 288 2.77 12.40 15.66
N CYS A 289 1.49 12.22 15.28
CA CYS A 289 0.88 10.91 15.20
C CYS A 289 1.60 10.02 14.18
N VAL A 290 1.74 10.45 12.94
CA VAL A 290 2.38 9.63 11.90
C VAL A 290 3.86 9.36 12.17
N LYS A 291 4.56 10.26 12.90
CA LYS A 291 5.90 10.00 13.37
C LYS A 291 5.93 8.86 14.40
N THR A 292 5.00 8.91 15.37
CA THR A 292 4.86 7.88 16.40
C THR A 292 4.52 6.52 15.77
N ASP A 293 3.61 6.48 14.82
CA ASP A 293 3.23 5.27 14.11
C ASP A 293 4.40 4.64 13.34
N LEU A 294 5.22 5.45 12.68
CA LEU A 294 6.44 4.96 12.03
C LEU A 294 7.43 4.35 13.04
N GLU A 295 7.60 4.99 14.21
CA GLU A 295 8.47 4.47 15.28
C GLU A 295 7.94 3.14 15.83
N ILE A 296 6.62 2.99 15.93
CA ILE A 296 5.96 1.75 16.36
C ILE A 296 6.16 0.65 15.31
N MET A 297 5.96 0.93 14.02
CA MET A 297 6.22 -0.03 12.94
C MET A 297 7.67 -0.53 12.99
N LYS A 298 8.64 0.38 13.17
CA LYS A 298 10.06 0.02 13.35
C LYS A 298 10.29 -0.87 14.58
N LYS A 299 9.63 -0.58 15.72
CA LYS A 299 9.71 -1.43 16.94
C LYS A 299 9.11 -2.82 16.70
N TRP A 300 8.09 -2.93 15.85
CA TRP A 300 7.50 -4.21 15.46
C TRP A 300 8.34 -5.00 14.46
N GLY A 301 9.43 -4.39 13.94
CA GLY A 301 10.39 -5.00 13.01
C GLY A 301 10.00 -4.87 11.54
N TYR A 302 9.22 -3.87 11.23
CA TYR A 302 8.86 -3.48 9.87
C TYR A 302 9.69 -2.31 9.37
#